data_c8fe5e303714bbd9efa1149a2e4929c0
#
_entry.id   c8fe5e303714bbd9efa1149a2e4929c0
#
_cell.length_a   1.000
_cell.length_b   1.000
_cell.length_c   1.000
_cell.angle_alpha   90.00
_cell.angle_beta   90.00
_cell.angle_gamma   90.00
#
_symmetry.space_group_name_H-M   'P 1'
#
loop_
_entity.id
_entity.type
_entity.pdbx_description
1 polymer ?
#
loop_
_entity_poly.entity_id
_entity_poly.type
_entity_poly.pdbx_seq_one_letter_code
_entity_poly.pdbx_strand_id
1 'polypeptide(L)' 'MVLEKVKAILAEQFDVDEDKITADTDLQEDLGADSLDVVDLLMSIEEELDVEVPDEEIENIKTVGTLVSYIEANS' A
#
# COMPACT_ATOMS: atom_id res chain seq x y z
N MET A 1 -2.51 10.42 -9.66
CA MET A 1 -3.55 9.56 -9.08
C MET A 1 -2.97 8.75 -7.93
N VAL A 2 -3.79 8.45 -6.94
CA VAL A 2 -3.33 7.71 -5.76
C VAL A 2 -2.76 6.34 -6.12
N LEU A 3 -3.43 5.61 -7.00
CA LEU A 3 -2.95 4.28 -7.39
C LEU A 3 -1.54 4.32 -7.95
N GLU A 4 -1.24 5.28 -8.81
CA GLU A 4 0.10 5.38 -9.40
C GLU A 4 1.15 5.67 -8.34
N LYS A 5 0.84 6.54 -7.38
CA LYS A 5 1.78 6.85 -6.31
C LYS A 5 2.01 5.65 -5.40
N VAL A 6 0.94 4.93 -5.08
CA VAL A 6 1.04 3.72 -4.26
C VAL A 6 1.88 2.67 -4.99
N LYS A 7 1.65 2.48 -6.29
CA LYS A 7 2.43 1.53 -7.07
C LYS A 7 3.91 1.88 -7.07
N ALA A 8 4.24 3.17 -7.21
CA ALA A 8 5.63 3.60 -7.20
C ALA A 8 6.30 3.31 -5.85
N ILE A 9 5.59 3.57 -4.76
CA ILE A 9 6.10 3.31 -3.41
C ILE A 9 6.31 1.81 -3.22
N LEU A 10 5.34 1.00 -3.63
CA LEU A 10 5.44 -0.45 -3.52
C LEU A 10 6.58 -1.01 -4.35
N ALA A 11 6.73 -0.51 -5.58
CA ALA A 11 7.79 -0.98 -6.47
C ALA A 11 9.16 -0.71 -5.88
N GLU A 12 9.33 0.45 -5.27
CA GLU A 12 10.59 0.83 -4.65
C GLU A 12 10.85 0.02 -3.38
N GLN A 13 9.84 -0.12 -2.53
CA GLN A 13 10.01 -0.78 -1.24
C GLN A 13 10.19 -2.29 -1.34
N PHE A 14 9.50 -2.93 -2.27
CA PHE A 14 9.56 -4.38 -2.46
C PHE A 14 10.39 -4.82 -3.66
N ASP A 15 10.99 -3.86 -4.35
CA ASP A 15 11.87 -4.14 -5.50
C ASP A 15 11.16 -4.95 -6.59
N VAL A 16 9.96 -4.50 -6.96
CA VAL A 16 9.17 -5.12 -8.04
C VAL A 16 8.81 -4.07 -9.07
N ASP A 17 8.46 -4.52 -10.28
CA ASP A 17 8.06 -3.61 -11.35
C ASP A 17 6.66 -3.06 -11.11
N GLU A 18 6.49 -1.76 -11.32
CA GLU A 18 5.17 -1.13 -11.20
C GLU A 18 4.15 -1.79 -12.12
N ASP A 19 4.58 -2.22 -13.30
CA ASP A 19 3.69 -2.84 -14.27
C ASP A 19 3.07 -4.15 -13.78
N LYS A 20 3.71 -4.78 -12.80
CA LYS A 20 3.23 -6.04 -12.23
C LYS A 20 2.28 -5.82 -11.06
N ILE A 21 2.17 -4.59 -10.59
CA ILE A 21 1.32 -4.26 -9.46
C ILE A 21 -0.05 -3.80 -9.99
N THR A 22 -1.11 -4.43 -9.50
CA THR A 22 -2.47 -4.07 -9.86
C THR A 22 -3.29 -3.89 -8.58
N ALA A 23 -4.54 -3.42 -8.74
CA ALA A 23 -5.43 -3.30 -7.60
C ALA A 23 -5.70 -4.63 -6.91
N ASP A 24 -5.61 -5.73 -7.66
CA ASP A 24 -5.85 -7.08 -7.12
C ASP A 24 -4.61 -7.69 -6.48
N THR A 25 -3.44 -7.04 -6.58
CA THR A 25 -2.20 -7.55 -6.00
C THR A 25 -2.35 -7.64 -4.48
N ASP A 26 -2.08 -8.82 -3.94
CA ASP A 26 -2.12 -9.05 -2.50
C ASP A 26 -0.79 -8.67 -1.88
N LEU A 27 -0.82 -7.83 -0.86
CA LEU A 27 0.41 -7.33 -0.24
C LEU A 27 1.20 -8.44 0.44
N GLN A 28 0.51 -9.41 1.01
CA GLN A 28 1.16 -10.50 1.74
C GLN A 28 1.52 -11.67 0.83
N GLU A 29 0.59 -12.10 -0.01
CA GLU A 29 0.79 -13.28 -0.85
C GLU A 29 1.60 -12.98 -2.11
N ASP A 30 1.30 -11.87 -2.77
CA ASP A 30 1.98 -11.55 -4.04
C ASP A 30 3.30 -10.83 -3.84
N LEU A 31 3.38 -9.96 -2.84
CA LEU A 31 4.59 -9.19 -2.56
C LEU A 31 5.41 -9.77 -1.41
N GLY A 32 4.86 -10.73 -0.71
CA GLY A 32 5.57 -11.37 0.40
C GLY A 32 5.75 -10.50 1.62
N ALA A 33 4.92 -9.47 1.78
CA ALA A 33 5.01 -8.58 2.92
C ALA A 33 4.43 -9.22 4.17
N ASP A 34 5.15 -9.12 5.29
CA ASP A 34 4.59 -9.54 6.58
C ASP A 34 4.02 -8.29 7.28
N SER A 35 3.59 -8.46 8.54
CA SER A 35 2.96 -7.37 9.28
C SER A 35 3.86 -6.15 9.42
N LEU A 36 5.15 -6.37 9.66
CA LEU A 36 6.10 -5.27 9.81
C LEU A 36 6.32 -4.55 8.48
N ASP A 37 6.39 -5.31 7.40
CA ASP A 37 6.56 -4.72 6.07
C ASP A 37 5.35 -3.86 5.70
N VAL A 38 4.15 -4.31 6.06
CA VAL A 38 2.93 -3.54 5.80
C VAL A 38 2.93 -2.26 6.62
N VAL A 39 3.33 -2.33 7.89
CA VAL A 39 3.42 -1.13 8.74
C VAL A 39 4.42 -0.13 8.15
N ASP A 40 5.60 -0.59 7.75
CA ASP A 40 6.61 0.28 7.13
C ASP A 40 6.09 0.92 5.85
N LEU A 41 5.39 0.11 5.04
CA LEU A 41 4.78 0.61 3.81
C LEU A 41 3.77 1.73 4.09
N LEU A 42 2.91 1.51 5.07
CA LEU A 42 1.89 2.50 5.41
C LEU A 42 2.51 3.78 5.95
N MET A 43 3.59 3.68 6.72
CA MET A 43 4.30 4.86 7.19
C MET A 43 4.86 5.68 6.02
N SER A 44 5.44 5.01 5.02
CA SER A 44 5.92 5.68 3.83
C SER A 44 4.80 6.38 3.08
N ILE A 45 3.66 5.70 2.96
CA ILE A 45 2.49 6.26 2.29
C ILE A 45 1.95 7.47 3.05
N GLU A 46 1.91 7.39 4.37
CA GLU A 46 1.46 8.51 5.18
C GLU A 46 2.30 9.76 4.96
N GLU A 47 3.62 9.57 4.85
CA GLU A 47 4.53 10.68 4.62
C GLU A 47 4.41 11.25 3.21
N GLU A 48 4.32 10.37 2.22
CA GLU A 48 4.29 10.79 0.81
C GLU A 48 2.96 11.42 0.41
N LEU A 49 1.85 10.91 0.94
CA LEU A 49 0.53 11.34 0.53
C LEU A 49 -0.19 12.17 1.60
N ASP A 50 0.46 12.39 2.73
CA ASP A 50 -0.08 13.20 3.83
C ASP A 50 -1.45 12.69 4.29
N VAL A 51 -1.54 11.38 4.54
CA VAL A 51 -2.75 10.74 5.04
C VAL A 51 -2.41 9.95 6.31
N GLU A 52 -3.42 9.60 7.09
CA GLU A 52 -3.23 8.77 8.28
C GLU A 52 -3.93 7.44 8.09
N VAL A 53 -3.24 6.37 8.49
CA VAL A 53 -3.80 5.01 8.46
C VAL A 53 -3.70 4.44 9.88
N PRO A 54 -4.82 4.38 10.61
CA PRO A 54 -4.81 3.83 11.97
C PRO A 54 -4.40 2.35 11.97
N ASP A 55 -3.78 1.91 13.05
CA ASP A 55 -3.36 0.53 13.19
C ASP A 55 -4.51 -0.46 13.01
N GLU A 56 -5.70 -0.08 13.46
CA GLU A 56 -6.88 -0.95 13.34
C GLU A 56 -7.29 -1.20 11.89
N GLU A 57 -6.91 -0.33 10.98
CA GLU A 57 -7.21 -0.50 9.56
C GLU A 57 -6.22 -1.41 8.84
N ILE A 58 -5.06 -1.65 9.45
CA ILE A 58 -4.03 -2.49 8.82
C ILE A 58 -4.56 -3.89 8.53
N GLU A 59 -5.36 -4.44 9.42
CA GLU A 59 -5.94 -5.76 9.23
C GLU A 59 -6.90 -5.83 8.06
N ASN A 60 -7.52 -4.71 7.70
CA ASN A 60 -8.46 -4.64 6.59
C ASN A 60 -7.79 -4.36 5.26
N ILE A 61 -6.53 -3.95 5.28
CA ILE A 61 -5.78 -3.62 4.08
C ILE A 61 -4.98 -4.84 3.64
N LYS A 62 -5.52 -5.57 2.67
CA LYS A 62 -4.89 -6.81 2.19
C LYS A 62 -4.38 -6.69 0.77
N THR A 63 -5.07 -5.90 -0.07
CA THR A 63 -4.69 -5.73 -1.46
C THR A 63 -4.36 -4.27 -1.73
N VAL A 64 -3.70 -4.04 -2.88
CA VAL A 64 -3.38 -2.68 -3.31
C VAL A 64 -4.66 -1.87 -3.48
N GLY A 65 -5.71 -2.48 -4.05
CA GLY A 65 -6.99 -1.81 -4.23
C GLY A 65 -7.62 -1.38 -2.93
N THR A 66 -7.56 -2.23 -1.91
CA THR A 66 -8.09 -1.90 -0.59
C THR A 66 -7.33 -0.70 0.00
N LEU A 67 -6.02 -0.71 -0.14
CA LEU A 67 -5.18 0.39 0.35
C LEU A 67 -5.50 1.69 -0.38
N VAL A 68 -5.59 1.65 -1.70
CA VAL A 68 -5.90 2.83 -2.51
C VAL A 68 -7.28 3.38 -2.16
N SER A 69 -8.27 2.51 -2.02
CA SER A 69 -9.62 2.93 -1.65
C SER A 69 -9.64 3.64 -0.30
N TYR A 70 -8.89 3.12 0.66
CA TYR A 70 -8.79 3.75 1.98
C TYR A 70 -8.19 5.15 1.87
N ILE A 71 -7.09 5.27 1.13
CA ILE A 71 -6.41 6.55 0.97
C ILE A 71 -7.32 7.57 0.29
N GLU A 72 -8.01 7.16 -0.77
CA GLU A 72 -8.91 8.06 -1.49
C GLU A 72 -10.08 8.53 -0.62
N ALA A 73 -10.57 7.65 0.24
CA ALA A 73 -11.67 8.00 1.13
C ALA A 73 -11.25 8.98 2.24
N ASN A 74 -9.96 9.04 2.55
CA ASN A 74 -9.44 9.83 3.66
C ASN A 74 -8.54 10.99 3.23
N SER A 75 -8.46 11.25 1.97
CA SER A 75 -7.63 12.35 1.46
C SER A 75 -8.44 13.54 0.98
#